data_83b8c4c9fb25bcd6d6faf415a3bf9011
#
_entry.id   83b8c4c9fb25bcd6d6faf415a3bf9011
#
_cell.length_a   1.000
_cell.length_b   1.000
_cell.length_c   1.000
_cell.angle_alpha   90.00
_cell.angle_beta   90.00
_cell.angle_gamma   90.00
#
_symmetry.space_group_name_H-M   'P 1'
#
loop_
_entity.id
_entity.type
_entity.pdbx_description
1 polymer ?
#
loop_
_entity_poly.entity_id
_entity_poly.type
_entity_poly.pdbx_seq_one_letter_code
_entity_poly.pdbx_strand_id
1 'polypeptide(L)'
;MGGSDRSASQSPECHLSRTGIATFTNHKSPITNHQSPITNYDLIILDPPAFAKHRDAVKNALRGYQRINAKAIEKIRPGGILFTFSCSQAVDKEAFRLAVFSAAAQVGRKVRILHQLHQPQDHPINIYHPEGEYLKGLVLYVE
;
A
#
# COMPACT_ATOMS: atom_id res chain seq x y z
N MET A 1 9.87 2.49 -41.37
CA MET A 1 9.17 3.45 -40.47
C MET A 1 8.66 2.67 -39.28
N GLY A 2 9.41 2.70 -38.20
CA GLY A 2 9.11 1.97 -36.96
C GLY A 2 8.52 2.91 -35.95
N GLY A 3 7.30 2.61 -35.50
CA GLY A 3 6.68 3.26 -34.37
C GLY A 3 6.95 2.42 -33.10
N SER A 4 7.75 2.94 -32.19
CA SER A 4 7.98 2.34 -30.87
C SER A 4 6.93 2.86 -29.90
N ASP A 5 5.90 2.05 -29.63
CA ASP A 5 4.98 2.29 -28.53
C ASP A 5 5.69 2.04 -27.19
N ARG A 6 6.03 3.11 -26.49
CA ARG A 6 6.42 3.06 -25.08
C ARG A 6 5.14 3.02 -24.25
N SER A 7 4.80 1.84 -23.73
CA SER A 7 3.77 1.71 -22.71
C SER A 7 4.24 2.42 -21.44
N ALA A 8 3.65 3.58 -21.16
CA ALA A 8 3.83 4.30 -19.91
C ALA A 8 3.23 3.48 -18.76
N SER A 9 4.06 3.08 -17.81
CA SER A 9 3.63 2.48 -16.55
C SER A 9 2.85 3.51 -15.73
N GLN A 10 1.53 3.36 -15.68
CA GLN A 10 0.67 4.23 -14.90
C GLN A 10 0.84 3.94 -13.41
N SER A 11 1.17 4.96 -12.63
CA SER A 11 1.22 4.92 -11.17
C SER A 11 -0.21 4.83 -10.60
N PRO A 12 -0.44 4.08 -9.50
CA PRO A 12 -1.76 4.02 -8.87
C PRO A 12 -2.18 5.38 -8.31
N GLU A 13 -3.42 5.76 -8.60
CA GLU A 13 -4.01 7.05 -8.22
C GLU A 13 -4.79 6.94 -6.91
N CYS A 14 -4.77 8.01 -6.12
CA CYS A 14 -5.45 8.11 -4.83
C CYS A 14 -6.83 8.76 -4.99
N HIS A 15 -7.89 8.06 -4.63
CA HIS A 15 -9.24 8.62 -4.52
C HIS A 15 -9.54 9.08 -3.10
N LEU A 16 -10.01 10.31 -2.99
CA LEU A 16 -10.35 10.98 -1.74
C LEU A 16 -11.87 11.05 -1.57
N SER A 17 -12.41 10.49 -0.48
CA SER A 17 -13.80 10.72 -0.09
C SER A 17 -13.91 11.87 0.90
N ARG A 18 -15.08 12.54 0.91
CA ARG A 18 -15.38 13.69 1.79
C ARG A 18 -15.37 13.38 3.29
N THR A 19 -15.23 12.12 3.68
CA THR A 19 -15.29 11.63 5.06
C THR A 19 -13.93 11.42 5.72
N GLY A 20 -12.82 11.90 5.11
CA GLY A 20 -11.48 11.77 5.69
C GLY A 20 -10.87 10.36 5.56
N ILE A 21 -11.52 9.45 4.81
CA ILE A 21 -11.01 8.11 4.50
C ILE A 21 -10.46 8.11 3.08
N ALA A 22 -9.18 7.78 2.92
CA ALA A 22 -8.55 7.64 1.62
C ALA A 22 -8.33 6.15 1.30
N THR A 23 -8.89 5.69 0.19
CA THR A 23 -8.64 4.35 -0.35
C THR A 23 -7.86 4.47 -1.65
N PHE A 24 -6.79 3.69 -1.77
CA PHE A 24 -5.99 3.62 -2.99
C PHE A 24 -6.34 2.34 -3.75
N THR A 25 -7.19 2.47 -4.76
CA THR A 25 -7.59 1.39 -5.65
C THR A 25 -7.21 1.71 -7.09
N ASN A 26 -6.95 0.69 -7.88
CA ASN A 26 -6.51 0.85 -9.27
C ASN A 26 -7.72 0.94 -10.22
N HIS A 27 -8.52 2.03 -10.12
CA HIS A 27 -9.58 2.32 -11.08
C HIS A 27 -9.16 3.43 -12.05
N LYS A 28 -9.23 3.15 -13.35
CA LYS A 28 -9.08 4.15 -14.41
C LYS A 28 -10.31 5.07 -14.42
N SER A 29 -10.17 6.26 -13.87
CA SER A 29 -11.11 7.36 -14.08
C SER A 29 -10.35 8.60 -14.54
N PRO A 30 -10.90 9.41 -15.48
CA PRO A 30 -10.21 10.61 -15.95
C PRO A 30 -10.11 11.64 -14.82
N ILE A 31 -8.88 12.11 -14.56
CA ILE A 31 -8.59 13.05 -13.49
C ILE A 31 -8.71 14.46 -14.01
N THR A 32 -9.60 15.22 -13.41
CA THR A 32 -9.50 16.68 -13.40
C THR A 32 -8.51 17.10 -12.32
N ASN A 33 -7.45 17.82 -12.73
CA ASN A 33 -6.43 18.37 -11.85
C ASN A 33 -7.05 19.40 -10.88
N HIS A 34 -7.65 18.90 -9.79
CA HIS A 34 -7.88 19.71 -8.62
C HIS A 34 -6.77 19.37 -7.61
N GLN A 35 -5.78 20.26 -7.49
CA GLN A 35 -4.87 20.27 -6.34
C GLN A 35 -5.73 20.54 -5.10
N SER A 36 -6.20 19.46 -4.47
CA SER A 36 -6.84 19.57 -3.16
C SER A 36 -5.81 20.06 -2.15
N PRO A 37 -6.17 21.00 -1.26
CA PRO A 37 -5.29 21.43 -0.19
C PRO A 37 -4.81 20.21 0.60
N ILE A 38 -3.60 20.30 1.18
CA ILE A 38 -2.97 19.25 2.00
C ILE A 38 -3.94 18.90 3.13
N THR A 39 -4.75 17.87 2.91
CA THR A 39 -5.69 17.40 3.93
C THR A 39 -4.95 16.34 4.75
N ASN A 40 -4.75 16.60 6.03
CA ASN A 40 -4.26 15.60 6.95
C ASN A 40 -5.42 14.65 7.28
N TYR A 41 -5.25 13.37 6.98
CA TYR A 41 -6.26 12.34 7.21
C TYR A 41 -6.14 11.76 8.61
N ASP A 42 -7.28 11.46 9.24
CA ASP A 42 -7.35 10.73 10.50
C ASP A 42 -7.08 9.24 10.31
N LEU A 43 -7.59 8.72 9.19
CA LEU A 43 -7.52 7.32 8.83
C LEU A 43 -7.20 7.19 7.34
N ILE A 44 -6.23 6.33 7.03
CA ILE A 44 -5.92 5.91 5.65
C ILE A 44 -6.00 4.40 5.58
N ILE A 45 -6.69 3.88 4.56
CA ILE A 45 -6.67 2.47 4.19
C ILE A 45 -5.94 2.35 2.87
N LEU A 46 -4.80 1.64 2.88
CA LEU A 46 -3.91 1.45 1.75
C LEU A 46 -3.96 -0.02 1.33
N ASP A 47 -4.82 -0.32 0.36
CA ASP A 47 -5.03 -1.67 -0.19
C ASP A 47 -4.72 -1.70 -1.69
N PRO A 48 -3.43 -1.69 -2.07
CA PRO A 48 -3.02 -1.72 -3.46
C PRO A 48 -3.18 -3.12 -4.06
N PRO A 49 -3.30 -3.23 -5.39
CA PRO A 49 -3.21 -4.51 -6.07
C PRO A 49 -1.84 -5.16 -5.85
N ALA A 50 -1.73 -6.47 -6.10
CA ALA A 50 -0.46 -7.19 -6.00
C ALA A 50 0.60 -6.59 -6.93
N PHE A 51 1.67 -6.06 -6.38
CA PHE A 51 2.78 -5.47 -7.16
C PHE A 51 3.75 -6.53 -7.70
N ALA A 52 3.79 -7.72 -7.10
CA ALA A 52 4.61 -8.83 -7.57
C ALA A 52 3.76 -10.09 -7.74
N LYS A 53 3.68 -10.59 -8.97
CA LYS A 53 3.11 -11.91 -9.28
C LYS A 53 4.20 -13.00 -9.31
N HIS A 54 5.45 -12.62 -9.56
CA HIS A 54 6.59 -13.53 -9.68
C HIS A 54 7.78 -13.02 -8.87
N ARG A 55 8.71 -13.91 -8.53
CA ARG A 55 9.89 -13.62 -7.69
C ARG A 55 10.78 -12.52 -8.28
N ASP A 56 10.93 -12.46 -9.59
CA ASP A 56 11.76 -11.45 -10.28
C ASP A 56 11.23 -10.01 -10.08
N ALA A 57 9.93 -9.87 -9.82
CA ALA A 57 9.29 -8.58 -9.59
C ALA A 57 9.37 -8.08 -8.13
N VAL A 58 9.85 -8.90 -7.18
CA VAL A 58 9.82 -8.59 -5.73
C VAL A 58 10.54 -7.28 -5.42
N LYS A 59 11.74 -7.06 -5.95
CA LYS A 59 12.52 -5.85 -5.69
C LYS A 59 11.77 -4.57 -6.12
N ASN A 60 11.12 -4.61 -7.26
CA ASN A 60 10.32 -3.49 -7.76
C ASN A 60 9.02 -3.31 -6.96
N ALA A 61 8.40 -4.43 -6.56
CA ALA A 61 7.21 -4.42 -5.70
C ALA A 61 7.51 -3.78 -4.34
N LEU A 62 8.62 -4.14 -3.69
CA LEU A 62 9.03 -3.56 -2.41
C LEU A 62 9.26 -2.05 -2.51
N ARG A 63 9.88 -1.57 -3.60
CA ARG A 63 10.00 -0.13 -3.87
C ARG A 63 8.63 0.53 -4.07
N GLY A 64 7.70 -0.16 -4.72
CA GLY A 64 6.32 0.28 -4.88
C GLY A 64 5.63 0.43 -3.53
N TYR A 65 5.68 -0.60 -2.67
CA TYR A 65 5.13 -0.56 -1.32
C TYR A 65 5.76 0.53 -0.46
N GLN A 66 7.10 0.68 -0.49
CA GLN A 66 7.79 1.76 0.21
C GLN A 66 7.25 3.12 -0.22
N ARG A 67 7.16 3.38 -1.51
CA ARG A 67 6.74 4.69 -2.06
C ARG A 67 5.30 5.05 -1.68
N ILE A 68 4.34 4.11 -1.81
CA ILE A 68 2.94 4.40 -1.47
C ILE A 68 2.74 4.56 0.04
N ASN A 69 3.44 3.75 0.86
CA ASN A 69 3.40 3.90 2.32
C ASN A 69 4.05 5.21 2.78
N ALA A 70 5.17 5.63 2.18
CA ALA A 70 5.78 6.92 2.46
C ALA A 70 4.80 8.07 2.20
N LYS A 71 4.10 8.02 1.07
CA LYS A 71 3.08 9.02 0.72
C LYS A 71 1.88 9.02 1.67
N ALA A 72 1.43 7.85 2.13
CA ALA A 72 0.36 7.74 3.12
C ALA A 72 0.80 8.30 4.48
N ILE A 73 2.00 7.93 4.95
CA ILE A 73 2.58 8.41 6.20
C ILE A 73 2.80 9.93 6.18
N GLU A 74 3.15 10.51 5.03
CA GLU A 74 3.28 11.95 4.85
C GLU A 74 1.93 12.67 4.99
N LYS A 75 0.85 12.06 4.48
CA LYS A 75 -0.49 12.67 4.40
C LYS A 75 -1.36 12.46 5.64
N ILE A 76 -1.02 11.51 6.49
CA ILE A 76 -1.77 11.24 7.71
C ILE A 76 -1.37 12.22 8.81
N ARG A 77 -2.35 12.71 9.58
CA ARG A 77 -2.07 13.61 10.72
C ARG A 77 -1.33 12.88 11.84
N PRO A 78 -0.61 13.59 12.72
CA PRO A 78 -0.10 13.02 13.96
C PRO A 78 -1.24 12.41 14.79
N GLY A 79 -1.05 11.17 15.26
CA GLY A 79 -2.08 10.39 15.96
C GLY A 79 -3.05 9.67 15.04
N GLY A 80 -2.88 9.76 13.73
CA GLY A 80 -3.73 9.06 12.75
C GLY A 80 -3.38 7.58 12.61
N ILE A 81 -4.32 6.82 12.05
CA ILE A 81 -4.23 5.37 11.87
C ILE A 81 -4.10 5.03 10.38
N LEU A 82 -3.07 4.27 10.04
CA LEU A 82 -2.85 3.74 8.70
C LEU A 82 -3.02 2.22 8.68
N PHE A 83 -3.99 1.75 7.89
CA PHE A 83 -4.08 0.34 7.49
C PHE A 83 -3.32 0.18 6.17
N THR A 84 -2.37 -0.74 6.12
CA THR A 84 -1.63 -1.02 4.89
C THR A 84 -1.57 -2.52 4.62
N PHE A 85 -1.82 -2.90 3.36
CA PHE A 85 -1.95 -4.29 2.96
C PHE A 85 -1.04 -4.65 1.78
N SER A 86 -0.73 -5.93 1.70
CA SER A 86 -0.12 -6.57 0.53
C SER A 86 -0.73 -7.94 0.30
N CYS A 87 -1.25 -8.16 -0.91
CA CYS A 87 -1.72 -9.46 -1.39
C CYS A 87 -0.71 -10.15 -2.33
N SER A 88 0.52 -9.67 -2.42
CA SER A 88 1.56 -10.26 -3.26
C SER A 88 2.11 -11.55 -2.63
N GLN A 89 1.88 -12.71 -3.23
CA GLN A 89 2.42 -14.00 -2.75
C GLN A 89 3.95 -14.00 -2.68
N ALA A 90 4.62 -13.39 -3.66
CA ALA A 90 6.08 -13.36 -3.74
C ALA A 90 6.75 -12.45 -2.70
N VAL A 91 5.99 -11.60 -2.02
CA VAL A 91 6.47 -10.71 -0.95
C VAL A 91 6.10 -11.32 0.39
N ASP A 92 7.08 -11.72 1.18
CA ASP A 92 6.85 -12.24 2.53
C ASP A 92 6.52 -11.13 3.55
N LYS A 93 6.15 -11.55 4.76
CA LYS A 93 5.74 -10.64 5.86
C LYS A 93 6.88 -9.71 6.28
N GLU A 94 8.10 -10.24 6.37
CA GLU A 94 9.28 -9.48 6.80
C GLU A 94 9.68 -8.45 5.76
N ALA A 95 9.72 -8.82 4.48
CA ALA A 95 10.03 -7.92 3.39
C ALA A 95 9.00 -6.78 3.28
N PHE A 96 7.70 -7.10 3.44
CA PHE A 96 6.65 -6.07 3.46
C PHE A 96 6.83 -5.12 4.64
N ARG A 97 7.06 -5.65 5.85
CA ARG A 97 7.32 -4.84 7.05
C ARG A 97 8.54 -3.94 6.87
N LEU A 98 9.62 -4.47 6.28
CA LEU A 98 10.83 -3.68 6.00
C LEU A 98 10.57 -2.56 5.00
N ALA A 99 9.74 -2.79 3.97
CA ALA A 99 9.34 -1.74 3.03
C ALA A 99 8.57 -0.61 3.72
N VAL A 100 7.66 -0.95 4.65
CA VAL A 100 6.91 0.02 5.46
C VAL A 100 7.82 0.76 6.44
N PHE A 101 8.76 0.06 7.10
CA PHE A 101 9.79 0.68 7.94
C PHE A 101 10.62 1.69 7.15
N SER A 102 11.07 1.30 5.95
CA SER A 102 11.85 2.18 5.08
C SER A 102 11.06 3.42 4.66
N ALA A 103 9.74 3.28 4.46
CA ALA A 103 8.85 4.39 4.18
C ALA A 103 8.76 5.38 5.35
N ALA A 104 8.58 4.87 6.57
CA ALA A 104 8.52 5.69 7.79
C ALA A 104 9.84 6.44 8.04
N ALA A 105 10.98 5.74 7.87
CA ALA A 105 12.30 6.32 7.99
C ALA A 105 12.56 7.42 6.94
N GLN A 106 12.12 7.19 5.70
CA GLN A 106 12.25 8.18 4.61
C GLN A 106 11.49 9.47 4.91
N VAL A 107 10.29 9.36 5.51
CA VAL A 107 9.46 10.52 5.88
C VAL A 107 9.92 11.15 7.21
N GLY A 108 10.72 10.44 8.00
CA GLY A 108 11.20 10.90 9.29
C GLY A 108 10.12 10.89 10.39
N ARG A 109 9.10 10.04 10.27
CA ARG A 109 8.02 9.93 11.26
C ARG A 109 8.15 8.66 12.09
N LYS A 110 7.82 8.76 13.37
CA LYS A 110 7.70 7.60 14.26
C LYS A 110 6.39 6.88 13.97
N VAL A 111 6.48 5.56 13.79
CA VAL A 111 5.34 4.72 13.47
C VAL A 111 5.37 3.48 14.36
N ARG A 112 4.23 3.15 14.98
CA ARG A 112 4.06 1.97 15.82
C ARG A 112 3.10 0.99 15.16
N ILE A 113 3.42 -0.28 15.17
CA ILE A 113 2.51 -1.35 14.73
C ILE A 113 1.56 -1.66 15.89
N LEU A 114 0.26 -1.39 15.70
CA LEU A 114 -0.77 -1.75 16.65
C LEU A 114 -1.21 -3.20 16.46
N HIS A 115 -1.42 -3.63 15.21
CA HIS A 115 -1.84 -4.98 14.87
C HIS A 115 -1.16 -5.48 13.61
N GLN A 116 -0.94 -6.79 13.56
CA GLN A 116 -0.58 -7.53 12.35
C GLN A 116 -1.81 -8.33 11.93
N LEU A 117 -2.25 -8.10 10.70
CA LEU A 117 -3.46 -8.72 10.16
C LEU A 117 -3.09 -9.83 9.18
N HIS A 118 -3.93 -10.85 9.17
CA HIS A 118 -3.86 -12.00 8.26
C HIS A 118 -5.15 -12.10 7.46
N GLN A 119 -5.30 -13.19 6.72
CA GLN A 119 -6.55 -13.51 6.05
C GLN A 119 -7.69 -13.67 7.06
N PRO A 120 -8.88 -13.13 6.76
CA PRO A 120 -10.05 -13.26 7.60
C PRO A 120 -10.64 -14.69 7.51
N GLN A 121 -11.58 -14.99 8.40
CA GLN A 121 -12.19 -16.34 8.50
C GLN A 121 -12.98 -16.77 7.26
N ASP A 122 -13.47 -15.85 6.47
CA ASP A 122 -14.14 -16.10 5.19
C ASP A 122 -13.19 -16.49 4.05
N HIS A 123 -11.88 -16.34 4.28
CA HIS A 123 -10.81 -16.80 3.39
C HIS A 123 -9.83 -17.70 4.14
N PRO A 124 -10.26 -18.87 4.61
CA PRO A 124 -9.43 -19.76 5.42
C PRO A 124 -8.26 -20.30 4.61
N ILE A 125 -7.12 -20.46 5.28
CA ILE A 125 -5.93 -21.07 4.69
C ILE A 125 -6.08 -22.59 4.82
N ASN A 126 -5.94 -23.32 3.71
CA ASN A 126 -5.89 -24.76 3.74
C ASN A 126 -4.52 -25.20 4.27
N ILE A 127 -4.51 -26.04 5.32
CA ILE A 127 -3.27 -26.51 5.96
C ILE A 127 -2.35 -27.28 5.01
N TYR A 128 -2.91 -27.90 3.98
CA TYR A 128 -2.14 -28.63 2.94
C TYR A 128 -1.65 -27.72 1.81
N HIS A 129 -2.10 -26.46 1.77
CA HIS A 129 -1.79 -25.48 0.73
C HIS A 129 -1.36 -24.15 1.35
N PRO A 130 -0.16 -24.11 1.99
CA PRO A 130 0.33 -22.91 2.68
C PRO A 130 0.54 -21.71 1.75
N GLU A 131 0.66 -21.94 0.44
CA GLU A 131 0.68 -20.89 -0.58
C GLU A 131 -0.60 -20.03 -0.61
N GLY A 132 -1.70 -20.52 -0.03
CA GLY A 132 -2.92 -19.77 0.18
C GLY A 132 -2.75 -18.63 1.20
N GLU A 133 -1.71 -18.62 2.03
CA GLU A 133 -1.40 -17.54 2.96
C GLU A 133 -0.65 -16.38 2.26
N TYR A 134 -1.39 -15.51 1.58
CA TYR A 134 -0.80 -14.43 0.79
C TYR A 134 -1.09 -13.02 1.32
N LEU A 135 -2.12 -12.84 2.15
CA LEU A 135 -2.50 -11.52 2.67
C LEU A 135 -1.65 -11.14 3.89
N LYS A 136 -1.09 -9.96 3.87
CA LYS A 136 -0.36 -9.32 4.97
C LYS A 136 -0.94 -7.94 5.20
N GLY A 137 -1.25 -7.61 6.44
CA GLY A 137 -1.74 -6.29 6.80
C GLY A 137 -1.05 -5.79 8.07
N LEU A 138 -0.87 -4.48 8.13
CA LEU A 138 -0.39 -3.77 9.31
C LEU A 138 -1.37 -2.65 9.65
N VAL A 139 -1.71 -2.54 10.93
CA VAL A 139 -2.39 -1.37 11.48
C VAL A 139 -1.36 -0.54 12.19
N LEU A 140 -1.16 0.69 11.74
CA LEU A 140 -0.09 1.57 12.17
C LEU A 140 -0.66 2.80 12.86
N TYR A 141 -0.05 3.17 13.98
CA TYR A 141 -0.22 4.47 14.60
C TYR A 141 0.94 5.37 14.19
N VAL A 142 0.65 6.55 13.67
CA VAL A 142 1.65 7.48 13.13
C VAL A 142 1.75 8.69 14.04
N GLU A 143 2.93 8.89 14.67
CA GLU A 143 3.23 10.04 15.56
C GLU A 143 3.66 11.27 14.77
#